data_af08d6730ef08ca602ab4b6804d9d715
#
_entry.id   af08d6730ef08ca602ab4b6804d9d715
#
_cell.length_a   1.000
_cell.length_b   1.000
_cell.length_c   1.000
_cell.angle_alpha   90.00
_cell.angle_beta   90.00
_cell.angle_gamma   90.00
#
_symmetry.space_group_name_H-M   'P 1'
#
loop_
_entity.id
_entity.type
_entity.pdbx_description
1 polymer ?
#
loop_
_entity_poly.entity_id
_entity_poly.type
_entity_poly.pdbx_seq_one_letter_code
_entity_poly.pdbx_strand_id
1 'polypeptide(L)'
;LPYTYNRKCRDLTSDEMSENKDFVIRFKSKIKGKSILEDIVQGKVEIENNTIEDFVILRKDGSPTYNLSASVDDHLMNMTHIIRGDDHKINTFKQIQIYEAMKWDKPLFAHIPLIHTIDGKKLSKRDKASTLDDYSKIGIMPDALRNYLLRLGWSYKDLSLIHI
;
A
#
# COMPACT_ATOMS: atom_id res chain seq x y z
N LEU A 1 -5.62 14.93 -15.86
CA LEU A 1 -4.85 13.71 -15.66
C LEU A 1 -3.81 13.98 -14.59
N PRO A 2 -3.56 13.06 -13.63
CA PRO A 2 -2.49 13.24 -12.68
C PRO A 2 -1.16 13.34 -13.44
N TYR A 3 -0.32 14.27 -13.03
CA TYR A 3 1.01 14.45 -13.63
C TYR A 3 1.85 13.20 -13.38
N THR A 4 2.25 12.53 -14.45
CA THR A 4 3.16 11.39 -14.37
C THR A 4 4.56 11.85 -14.73
N TYR A 5 5.56 11.48 -13.94
CA TYR A 5 6.95 11.83 -14.20
C TYR A 5 7.43 11.22 -15.52
N ASN A 6 7.95 12.06 -16.41
CA ASN A 6 8.34 11.69 -17.79
C ASN A 6 9.70 10.98 -17.91
N ARG A 7 10.32 10.61 -16.79
CA ARG A 7 11.65 9.95 -16.73
C ARG A 7 12.80 10.75 -17.32
N LYS A 8 12.69 12.07 -17.45
CA LYS A 8 13.70 12.94 -18.08
C LYS A 8 15.11 12.77 -17.48
N CYS A 9 15.20 12.56 -16.15
CA CYS A 9 16.49 12.46 -15.45
C CYS A 9 16.94 11.00 -15.24
N ARG A 10 16.29 10.03 -15.89
CA ARG A 10 16.51 8.60 -15.61
C ARG A 10 17.92 8.15 -15.99
N ASP A 11 18.43 8.64 -17.09
CA ASP A 11 19.67 8.18 -17.70
C ASP A 11 20.78 9.26 -17.68
N LEU A 12 20.63 10.27 -16.79
CA LEU A 12 21.68 11.27 -16.57
C LEU A 12 22.94 10.60 -16.02
N THR A 13 24.07 10.99 -16.56
CA THR A 13 25.39 10.63 -16.04
C THR A 13 25.76 11.50 -14.85
N SER A 14 26.80 11.10 -14.10
CA SER A 14 27.30 11.88 -12.97
C SER A 14 27.70 13.30 -13.37
N ASP A 15 28.26 13.47 -14.57
CA ASP A 15 28.73 14.77 -15.09
C ASP A 15 27.54 15.68 -15.49
N GLU A 16 26.38 15.09 -15.83
CA GLU A 16 25.17 15.83 -16.19
C GLU A 16 24.32 16.17 -14.95
N MET A 17 24.66 15.58 -13.80
CA MET A 17 24.00 15.95 -12.56
C MET A 17 24.43 17.36 -12.15
N SER A 18 23.46 18.22 -11.99
CA SER A 18 23.67 19.58 -11.49
C SER A 18 24.37 19.53 -10.13
N GLU A 19 25.34 20.41 -9.90
CA GLU A 19 25.92 20.68 -8.57
C GLU A 19 24.88 21.27 -7.60
N ASN A 20 23.69 21.53 -8.10
CA ASN A 20 22.56 22.03 -7.31
C ASN A 20 22.13 20.98 -6.29
N LYS A 21 22.18 21.35 -5.01
CA LYS A 21 21.80 20.49 -3.87
C LYS A 21 20.28 20.25 -3.77
N ASP A 22 19.47 20.92 -4.56
CA ASP A 22 18.01 20.81 -4.59
C ASP A 22 17.54 19.68 -5.52
N PHE A 23 17.85 18.43 -5.18
CA PHE A 23 17.41 17.27 -5.94
C PHE A 23 16.66 16.26 -5.07
N VAL A 24 15.87 15.41 -5.71
CA VAL A 24 15.25 14.24 -5.10
C VAL A 24 15.85 12.98 -5.69
N ILE A 25 15.92 11.91 -4.89
CA ILE A 25 16.37 10.61 -5.40
C ILE A 25 15.15 9.79 -5.80
N ARG A 26 15.16 9.28 -7.04
CA ARG A 26 14.11 8.42 -7.56
C ARG A 26 14.60 6.99 -7.71
N PHE A 27 13.70 6.06 -7.45
CA PHE A 27 13.92 4.66 -7.75
C PHE A 27 13.75 4.43 -9.26
N LYS A 28 14.72 3.76 -9.88
CA LYS A 28 14.70 3.43 -11.31
C LYS A 28 13.83 2.19 -11.54
N SER A 29 12.53 2.39 -11.70
CA SER A 29 11.55 1.31 -11.82
C SER A 29 11.74 0.47 -13.08
N LYS A 30 11.33 -0.80 -13.03
CA LYS A 30 11.25 -1.64 -14.24
C LYS A 30 10.28 -1.03 -15.24
N ILE A 31 10.63 -1.05 -16.52
CA ILE A 31 9.79 -0.48 -17.60
C ILE A 31 9.12 -1.60 -18.40
N LYS A 32 9.87 -2.68 -18.71
CA LYS A 32 9.40 -3.76 -19.57
C LYS A 32 8.83 -4.91 -18.75
N GLY A 33 7.86 -5.63 -19.34
CA GLY A 33 7.25 -6.81 -18.74
C GLY A 33 6.22 -6.45 -17.68
N LYS A 34 5.86 -7.45 -16.88
CA LYS A 34 4.84 -7.38 -15.83
C LYS A 34 5.45 -7.61 -14.46
N SER A 35 4.89 -6.96 -13.47
CA SER A 35 5.09 -7.32 -12.05
C SER A 35 3.90 -8.14 -11.57
N ILE A 36 4.19 -9.20 -10.85
CA ILE A 36 3.19 -10.14 -10.31
C ILE A 36 3.24 -10.06 -8.79
N LEU A 37 2.08 -9.97 -8.19
CA LEU A 37 1.85 -10.06 -6.75
C LEU A 37 0.95 -11.27 -6.48
N GLU A 38 1.44 -12.21 -5.69
CA GLU A 38 0.61 -13.28 -5.10
C GLU A 38 0.03 -12.76 -3.79
N ASP A 39 -1.21 -12.26 -3.85
CA ASP A 39 -1.90 -11.70 -2.70
C ASP A 39 -2.72 -12.78 -1.99
N ILE A 40 -2.64 -12.83 -0.66
CA ILE A 40 -3.32 -13.88 0.12
C ILE A 40 -4.85 -13.79 -0.01
N VAL A 41 -5.39 -12.57 -0.16
CA VAL A 41 -6.84 -12.34 -0.22
C VAL A 41 -7.34 -12.31 -1.67
N GLN A 42 -6.59 -11.64 -2.56
CA GLN A 42 -7.03 -11.37 -3.92
C GLN A 42 -6.46 -12.35 -4.95
N GLY A 43 -5.54 -13.23 -4.53
CA GLY A 43 -4.85 -14.14 -5.43
C GLY A 43 -3.84 -13.42 -6.32
N LYS A 44 -3.67 -13.90 -7.52
CA LYS A 44 -2.68 -13.37 -8.45
C LYS A 44 -3.11 -12.03 -9.05
N VAL A 45 -2.35 -10.98 -8.79
CA VAL A 45 -2.54 -9.63 -9.34
C VAL A 45 -1.36 -9.27 -10.24
N GLU A 46 -1.62 -8.81 -11.44
CA GLU A 46 -0.59 -8.41 -12.41
C GLU A 46 -0.76 -6.95 -12.82
N ILE A 47 0.36 -6.25 -12.99
CA ILE A 47 0.38 -4.92 -13.61
C ILE A 47 1.51 -4.82 -14.64
N GLU A 48 1.30 -4.00 -15.66
CA GLU A 48 2.36 -3.65 -16.60
C GLU A 48 3.39 -2.74 -15.92
N ASN A 49 4.67 -3.07 -16.04
CA ASN A 49 5.75 -2.31 -15.37
C ASN A 49 5.82 -0.84 -15.82
N ASN A 50 5.44 -0.53 -17.04
CA ASN A 50 5.42 0.83 -17.55
C ASN A 50 4.40 1.74 -16.86
N THR A 51 3.43 1.18 -16.14
CA THR A 51 2.45 1.93 -15.33
C THR A 51 3.03 2.44 -14.01
N ILE A 52 4.18 1.89 -13.60
CA ILE A 52 4.90 2.35 -12.40
C ILE A 52 5.91 3.41 -12.83
N GLU A 53 5.75 4.62 -12.33
CA GLU A 53 6.73 5.69 -12.55
C GLU A 53 8.04 5.46 -11.80
N ASP A 54 9.10 6.20 -12.16
CA ASP A 54 10.29 6.31 -11.32
C ASP A 54 9.92 7.17 -10.10
N PHE A 55 9.52 6.51 -9.02
CA PHE A 55 8.97 7.17 -7.84
C PHE A 55 10.08 7.73 -6.92
N VAL A 56 9.78 8.84 -6.26
CA VAL A 56 10.72 9.44 -5.30
C VAL A 56 10.88 8.52 -4.10
N ILE A 57 12.12 8.24 -3.71
CA ILE A 57 12.48 7.50 -2.51
C ILE A 57 13.06 8.38 -1.42
N LEU A 58 13.80 9.44 -1.80
CA LEU A 58 14.31 10.45 -0.88
C LEU A 58 13.93 11.85 -1.35
N ARG A 59 13.47 12.68 -0.43
CA ARG A 59 13.19 14.10 -0.67
C ARG A 59 14.46 14.92 -0.60
N LYS A 60 14.38 16.18 -1.02
CA LYS A 60 15.51 17.11 -1.02
C LYS A 60 16.08 17.40 0.38
N ASP A 61 15.28 17.26 1.40
CA ASP A 61 15.67 17.39 2.80
C ASP A 61 16.32 16.13 3.39
N GLY A 62 16.51 15.10 2.56
CA GLY A 62 17.06 13.80 2.96
C GLY A 62 16.04 12.87 3.62
N SER A 63 14.80 13.31 3.82
CA SER A 63 13.77 12.44 4.40
C SER A 63 13.30 11.38 3.40
N PRO A 64 13.11 10.11 3.83
CA PRO A 64 12.58 9.07 2.96
C PRO A 64 11.10 9.29 2.67
N THR A 65 10.64 8.77 1.54
CA THR A 65 9.21 8.65 1.26
C THR A 65 8.65 7.36 1.84
N TYR A 66 7.32 7.30 1.94
CA TYR A 66 6.61 6.14 2.50
C TYR A 66 7.07 4.80 1.94
N ASN A 67 7.21 4.68 0.61
CA ASN A 67 7.56 3.40 0.01
C ASN A 67 8.95 2.90 0.43
N LEU A 68 9.92 3.80 0.60
CA LEU A 68 11.25 3.43 1.09
C LEU A 68 11.22 3.13 2.58
N SER A 69 10.70 4.04 3.41
CA SER A 69 10.69 3.87 4.87
C SER A 69 9.95 2.62 5.29
N ALA A 70 8.74 2.39 4.76
CA ALA A 70 7.97 1.20 5.08
C ALA A 70 8.71 -0.10 4.70
N SER A 71 9.33 -0.16 3.50
CA SER A 71 10.07 -1.37 3.09
C SER A 71 11.29 -1.63 3.98
N VAL A 72 11.99 -0.58 4.41
CA VAL A 72 13.15 -0.71 5.31
C VAL A 72 12.71 -1.15 6.70
N ASP A 73 11.68 -0.50 7.26
CA ASP A 73 11.16 -0.82 8.59
C ASP A 73 10.61 -2.26 8.63
N ASP A 74 9.82 -2.65 7.64
CA ASP A 74 9.28 -4.01 7.54
C ASP A 74 10.38 -5.06 7.45
N HIS A 75 11.46 -4.77 6.68
CA HIS A 75 12.61 -5.67 6.60
C HIS A 75 13.38 -5.77 7.92
N LEU A 76 13.72 -4.62 8.53
CA LEU A 76 14.50 -4.59 9.77
C LEU A 76 13.73 -5.18 10.96
N MET A 77 12.41 -5.05 10.97
CA MET A 77 11.52 -5.63 11.97
C MET A 77 11.15 -7.09 11.67
N ASN A 78 11.66 -7.67 10.58
CA ASN A 78 11.36 -9.04 10.13
C ASN A 78 9.84 -9.28 9.97
N MET A 79 9.12 -8.32 9.40
CA MET A 79 7.69 -8.48 9.13
C MET A 79 7.46 -9.58 8.11
N THR A 80 6.68 -10.58 8.49
CA THR A 80 6.37 -11.74 7.64
C THR A 80 5.13 -11.53 6.79
N HIS A 81 4.18 -10.75 7.27
CA HIS A 81 2.89 -10.48 6.63
C HIS A 81 2.55 -8.99 6.70
N ILE A 82 2.11 -8.43 5.57
CA ILE A 82 1.62 -7.06 5.47
C ILE A 82 0.14 -7.11 5.08
N ILE A 83 -0.73 -6.83 6.05
CA ILE A 83 -2.19 -6.84 5.87
C ILE A 83 -2.68 -5.40 5.90
N ARG A 84 -3.29 -4.94 4.80
CA ARG A 84 -3.70 -3.53 4.66
C ARG A 84 -4.84 -3.33 3.66
N GLY A 85 -5.35 -2.12 3.56
CA GLY A 85 -6.39 -1.77 2.60
C GLY A 85 -5.93 -1.82 1.14
N ASP A 86 -6.84 -2.13 0.24
CA ASP A 86 -6.60 -2.27 -1.20
C ASP A 86 -6.08 -0.99 -1.89
N ASP A 87 -6.31 0.18 -1.30
CA ASP A 87 -5.78 1.46 -1.77
C ASP A 87 -4.23 1.54 -1.75
N HIS A 88 -3.58 0.65 -1.03
CA HIS A 88 -2.12 0.52 -1.00
C HIS A 88 -1.54 -0.47 -2.02
N LYS A 89 -2.35 -1.10 -2.86
CA LYS A 89 -1.90 -2.13 -3.82
C LYS A 89 -0.80 -1.65 -4.77
N ILE A 90 -0.94 -0.46 -5.32
CA ILE A 90 0.10 0.14 -6.18
C ILE A 90 1.41 0.37 -5.42
N ASN A 91 1.32 0.72 -4.14
CA ASN A 91 2.51 0.86 -3.30
C ASN A 91 3.22 -0.49 -3.11
N THR A 92 2.49 -1.60 -3.03
CA THR A 92 3.06 -2.94 -2.95
C THR A 92 3.98 -3.23 -4.13
N PHE A 93 3.57 -2.92 -5.35
CA PHE A 93 4.42 -3.11 -6.52
C PHE A 93 5.68 -2.25 -6.51
N LYS A 94 5.61 -1.02 -5.95
CA LYS A 94 6.79 -0.17 -5.74
C LYS A 94 7.71 -0.76 -4.67
N GLN A 95 7.16 -1.23 -3.57
CA GLN A 95 7.89 -1.85 -2.46
C GLN A 95 8.55 -3.16 -2.88
N ILE A 96 7.87 -4.02 -3.63
CA ILE A 96 8.44 -5.25 -4.19
C ILE A 96 9.70 -4.95 -5.00
N GLN A 97 9.71 -3.89 -5.82
CA GLN A 97 10.90 -3.51 -6.58
C GLN A 97 12.06 -3.07 -5.67
N ILE A 98 11.76 -2.43 -4.52
CA ILE A 98 12.78 -2.09 -3.52
C ILE A 98 13.35 -3.37 -2.89
N TYR A 99 12.50 -4.30 -2.45
CA TYR A 99 12.94 -5.60 -1.90
C TYR A 99 13.85 -6.35 -2.87
N GLU A 100 13.46 -6.39 -4.15
CA GLU A 100 14.25 -7.05 -5.20
C GLU A 100 15.60 -6.38 -5.44
N ALA A 101 15.64 -5.03 -5.46
CA ALA A 101 16.87 -4.27 -5.65
C ALA A 101 17.85 -4.46 -4.47
N MET A 102 17.32 -4.57 -3.27
CA MET A 102 18.09 -4.80 -2.04
C MET A 102 18.41 -6.28 -1.80
N LYS A 103 17.84 -7.18 -2.61
CA LYS A 103 17.94 -8.65 -2.45
C LYS A 103 17.43 -9.13 -1.10
N TRP A 104 16.38 -8.49 -0.60
CA TRP A 104 15.69 -8.86 0.63
C TRP A 104 14.57 -9.86 0.36
N ASP A 105 14.30 -10.72 1.33
CA ASP A 105 13.13 -11.59 1.30
C ASP A 105 11.86 -10.75 1.39
N LYS A 106 10.89 -11.06 0.54
CA LYS A 106 9.62 -10.34 0.48
C LYS A 106 8.65 -10.88 1.52
N PRO A 107 7.95 -10.02 2.28
CA PRO A 107 6.84 -10.46 3.10
C PRO A 107 5.67 -10.93 2.24
N LEU A 108 4.76 -11.66 2.85
CA LEU A 108 3.47 -11.99 2.26
C LEU A 108 2.54 -10.77 2.33
N PHE A 109 1.77 -10.51 1.28
CA PHE A 109 0.85 -9.39 1.23
C PHE A 109 -0.60 -9.86 1.23
N ALA A 110 -1.45 -9.11 1.92
CA ALA A 110 -2.88 -9.34 1.97
C ALA A 110 -3.61 -7.99 1.86
N HIS A 111 -4.30 -7.75 0.75
CA HIS A 111 -5.06 -6.52 0.54
C HIS A 111 -6.55 -6.76 0.76
N ILE A 112 -7.07 -6.18 1.85
CA ILE A 112 -8.48 -6.29 2.20
C ILE A 112 -9.30 -5.22 1.48
N PRO A 113 -10.57 -5.52 1.11
CA PRO A 113 -11.45 -4.56 0.49
C PRO A 113 -11.66 -3.30 1.34
N LEU A 114 -11.86 -2.18 0.68
CA LEU A 114 -12.20 -0.92 1.35
C LEU A 114 -13.68 -0.89 1.68
N ILE A 115 -14.02 -0.28 2.82
CA ILE A 115 -15.41 -0.01 3.18
C ILE A 115 -15.87 1.25 2.42
N HIS A 116 -17.02 1.14 1.79
CA HIS A 116 -17.64 2.23 1.04
C HIS A 116 -18.96 2.65 1.68
N THR A 117 -19.34 3.90 1.48
CA THR A 117 -20.67 4.40 1.79
C THR A 117 -21.70 3.83 0.80
N ILE A 118 -22.99 4.02 1.07
CA ILE A 118 -24.08 3.64 0.15
C ILE A 118 -23.91 4.31 -1.22
N ASP A 119 -23.37 5.52 -1.26
CA ASP A 119 -23.10 6.26 -2.50
C ASP A 119 -21.83 5.79 -3.24
N GLY A 120 -21.20 4.70 -2.78
CA GLY A 120 -20.00 4.12 -3.41
C GLY A 120 -18.70 4.87 -3.15
N LYS A 121 -18.68 5.88 -2.28
CA LYS A 121 -17.46 6.59 -1.90
C LYS A 121 -16.70 5.82 -0.83
N LYS A 122 -15.36 5.85 -0.90
CA LYS A 122 -14.53 5.29 0.17
C LYS A 122 -14.86 5.95 1.50
N LEU A 123 -15.16 5.15 2.51
CA LEU A 123 -15.40 5.66 3.87
C LEU A 123 -14.12 6.29 4.41
N SER A 124 -14.19 7.55 4.81
CA SER A 124 -13.05 8.29 5.36
C SER A 124 -13.36 8.84 6.75
N LYS A 125 -12.32 9.14 7.51
CA LYS A 125 -12.46 9.79 8.83
C LYS A 125 -13.19 11.15 8.75
N ARG A 126 -13.22 11.79 7.57
CA ARG A 126 -13.91 13.06 7.33
C ARG A 126 -15.41 12.89 7.14
N ASP A 127 -15.87 11.71 6.79
CA ASP A 127 -17.29 11.40 6.53
C ASP A 127 -18.04 11.01 7.80
N LYS A 128 -17.56 11.44 8.99
CA LYS A 128 -18.07 11.02 10.31
C LYS A 128 -18.10 9.48 10.45
N ALA A 129 -17.15 8.81 9.81
CA ALA A 129 -16.92 7.40 10.06
C ALA A 129 -16.70 7.21 11.54
N SER A 130 -17.62 6.52 12.18
CA SER A 130 -17.59 6.25 13.61
C SER A 130 -16.27 5.57 13.97
N THR A 131 -15.60 6.09 14.97
CA THR A 131 -14.48 5.40 15.60
C THR A 131 -15.00 4.26 16.47
N LEU A 132 -14.13 3.34 16.89
CA LEU A 132 -14.53 2.29 17.84
C LEU A 132 -15.17 2.87 19.11
N ASP A 133 -14.64 4.03 19.57
CA ASP A 133 -15.16 4.73 20.73
C ASP A 133 -16.59 5.26 20.52
N ASP A 134 -16.93 5.67 19.31
CA ASP A 134 -18.27 6.16 18.99
C ASP A 134 -19.30 5.01 19.05
N TYR A 135 -18.94 3.82 18.57
CA TYR A 135 -19.79 2.62 18.71
C TYR A 135 -19.99 2.23 20.17
N SER A 136 -18.95 2.32 20.99
CA SER A 136 -19.05 2.09 22.44
C SER A 136 -19.99 3.07 23.10
N LYS A 137 -19.91 4.37 22.77
CA LYS A 137 -20.78 5.42 23.34
C LYS A 137 -22.27 5.22 23.04
N ILE A 138 -22.61 4.65 21.90
CA ILE A 138 -24.00 4.33 21.53
C ILE A 138 -24.44 2.94 22.00
N GLY A 139 -23.62 2.27 22.81
CA GLY A 139 -23.96 1.02 23.48
C GLY A 139 -23.80 -0.25 22.63
N ILE A 140 -23.07 -0.18 21.53
CA ILE A 140 -22.78 -1.38 20.73
C ILE A 140 -21.70 -2.21 21.44
N MET A 141 -22.05 -3.47 21.73
CA MET A 141 -21.15 -4.40 22.38
C MET A 141 -19.95 -4.74 21.48
N PRO A 142 -18.73 -4.91 22.03
CA PRO A 142 -17.54 -5.25 21.26
C PRO A 142 -17.69 -6.50 20.38
N ASP A 143 -18.38 -7.53 20.86
CA ASP A 143 -18.61 -8.77 20.12
C ASP A 143 -19.54 -8.56 18.91
N ALA A 144 -20.58 -7.75 19.08
CA ALA A 144 -21.49 -7.40 18.00
C ALA A 144 -20.74 -6.58 16.91
N LEU A 145 -19.90 -5.63 17.32
CA LEU A 145 -19.09 -4.85 16.39
C LEU A 145 -18.07 -5.72 15.65
N ARG A 146 -17.36 -6.61 16.35
CA ARG A 146 -16.42 -7.56 15.72
C ARG A 146 -17.12 -8.45 14.70
N ASN A 147 -18.28 -9.00 15.06
CA ASN A 147 -19.06 -9.82 14.16
C ASN A 147 -19.49 -9.05 12.90
N TYR A 148 -19.97 -7.83 13.06
CA TYR A 148 -20.36 -6.97 11.95
C TYR A 148 -19.15 -6.66 11.03
N LEU A 149 -18.03 -6.22 11.58
CA LEU A 149 -16.84 -5.88 10.83
C LEU A 149 -16.25 -7.09 10.08
N LEU A 150 -16.25 -8.26 10.71
CA LEU A 150 -15.78 -9.48 10.06
C LEU A 150 -16.63 -9.81 8.83
N ARG A 151 -17.94 -9.66 8.92
CA ARG A 151 -18.86 -9.97 7.81
C ARG A 151 -18.80 -8.98 6.65
N LEU A 152 -18.17 -7.83 6.79
CA LEU A 152 -17.97 -6.91 5.68
C LEU A 152 -17.04 -7.45 4.58
N GLY A 153 -16.13 -8.35 4.93
CA GLY A 153 -15.16 -8.90 3.99
C GLY A 153 -15.08 -10.43 3.97
N TRP A 154 -15.78 -11.11 4.88
CA TRP A 154 -15.76 -12.56 5.00
C TRP A 154 -17.12 -13.11 5.38
N SER A 155 -17.45 -14.30 4.90
CA SER A 155 -18.64 -15.03 5.30
C SER A 155 -18.35 -16.52 5.42
N TYR A 156 -18.82 -17.12 6.49
CA TYR A 156 -18.82 -18.57 6.64
C TYR A 156 -20.29 -19.04 6.70
N LYS A 157 -20.83 -19.38 5.55
CA LYS A 157 -22.27 -19.64 5.37
C LYS A 157 -23.08 -18.44 5.88
N ASP A 158 -24.17 -18.67 6.61
CA ASP A 158 -24.96 -17.62 7.28
C ASP A 158 -24.60 -17.45 8.76
N LEU A 159 -23.49 -18.05 9.20
CA LEU A 159 -23.09 -18.04 10.61
C LEU A 159 -22.39 -16.71 10.97
N SER A 160 -22.78 -16.18 12.11
CA SER A 160 -22.07 -15.09 12.79
C SER A 160 -21.07 -15.68 13.80
N LEU A 161 -20.10 -14.87 14.27
CA LEU A 161 -19.17 -15.27 15.34
C LEU A 161 -19.86 -15.68 16.65
N ILE A 162 -21.13 -15.32 16.82
CA ILE A 162 -21.92 -15.68 18.00
C ILE A 162 -22.33 -17.17 17.97
N HIS A 163 -22.22 -17.82 16.81
CA HIS A 163 -22.65 -19.20 16.59
C HIS A 163 -21.46 -20.16 16.31
N ILE A 164 -20.24 -19.71 16.53
CA ILE A 164 -19.01 -20.52 16.41
C ILE A 164 -18.54 -20.92 17.84
#